data_053695b5608b4062a79091b71acf9551
#
_entry.id   053695b5608b4062a79091b71acf9551
#
_cell.length_a   1.000
_cell.length_b   1.000
_cell.length_c   1.000
_cell.angle_alpha   90.00
_cell.angle_beta   90.00
_cell.angle_gamma   90.00
#
_symmetry.space_group_name_H-M   'P 1'
#
loop_
_entity.id
_entity.type
_entity.pdbx_description
1 polymer ?
#
loop_
_entity_poly.entity_id
_entity_poly.type
_entity_poly.pdbx_seq_one_letter_code
_entity_poly.pdbx_strand_id
1 'polypeptide(L)'
;MAYEGKNLETIALHAGWRNDETTGSVAVPIHQTTSYQFNDTAHAASLFGLQEFGNIYTRIMNPTCDVLEQRMAALDGAAAGLAVSSGQTASAYSIQNVARAGDNIISSSHLYGGTYNQFKNNLKEMGIEVRFVDPTDPANFEKATNDKTRAYFAETLPNPKLQVFPIGEVAEIGRKHGIPLIVDNTAAPVLCRPFDHGAAVTTYSTTKYIGGHGTTIGGLILDGGNFDWGKAGADRQPALNTPDPCYGGVVWDEQVTKNMGLPFAYLLKLRTTLLRAVSYTHLTLPTI
;
A
#
# COMPACT_ATOMS: atom_id res chain seq x y z
N MET A 1 -7.86 5.39 18.16
CA MET A 1 -8.51 4.27 17.42
C MET A 1 -9.27 3.38 18.39
N ALA A 2 -10.39 2.80 18.00
CA ALA A 2 -11.28 2.10 18.92
C ALA A 2 -10.72 0.80 19.55
N TYR A 3 -9.59 0.29 19.07
CA TYR A 3 -9.04 -1.01 19.44
C TYR A 3 -7.54 -1.04 19.72
N GLU A 4 -6.94 0.11 20.06
CA GLU A 4 -5.53 0.15 20.45
C GLU A 4 -5.24 -0.72 21.68
N GLY A 5 -4.13 -1.46 21.64
CA GLY A 5 -3.66 -2.29 22.76
C GLY A 5 -4.46 -3.56 23.01
N LYS A 6 -5.23 -4.05 22.04
CA LYS A 6 -6.02 -5.27 22.17
C LYS A 6 -5.31 -6.49 21.60
N ASN A 7 -5.79 -7.66 21.97
CA ASN A 7 -5.29 -8.93 21.46
C ASN A 7 -5.56 -9.04 19.95
N LEU A 8 -4.71 -9.78 19.26
CA LEU A 8 -4.77 -9.96 17.81
C LEU A 8 -6.13 -10.46 17.34
N GLU A 9 -6.73 -11.41 18.07
CA GLU A 9 -8.04 -11.97 17.76
C GLU A 9 -9.16 -10.91 17.85
N THR A 10 -9.06 -9.99 18.81
CA THR A 10 -10.01 -8.88 18.95
C THR A 10 -9.85 -7.88 17.79
N ILE A 11 -8.62 -7.59 17.38
CA ILE A 11 -8.33 -6.72 16.24
C ILE A 11 -8.86 -7.34 14.96
N ALA A 12 -8.60 -8.63 14.73
CA ALA A 12 -9.05 -9.36 13.56
C ALA A 12 -10.58 -9.33 13.37
N LEU A 13 -11.32 -9.37 14.48
CA LEU A 13 -12.79 -9.36 14.44
C LEU A 13 -13.40 -7.95 14.36
N HIS A 14 -12.79 -6.96 15.02
CA HIS A 14 -13.48 -5.71 15.33
C HIS A 14 -12.81 -4.45 14.81
N ALA A 15 -11.52 -4.46 14.42
CA ALA A 15 -10.87 -3.25 13.93
C ALA A 15 -11.55 -2.73 12.67
N GLY A 16 -11.72 -1.40 12.59
CA GLY A 16 -12.38 -0.73 11.48
C GLY A 16 -13.90 -0.81 11.44
N TRP A 17 -14.52 -1.68 12.27
CA TRP A 17 -15.97 -1.79 12.32
C TRP A 17 -16.45 -2.34 13.67
N ARG A 18 -17.48 -1.74 14.19
CA ARG A 18 -18.15 -2.23 15.41
C ARG A 18 -19.61 -2.62 15.14
N ASN A 19 -20.39 -1.68 14.65
CA ASN A 19 -21.79 -1.85 14.28
C ASN A 19 -22.25 -0.66 13.42
N ASP A 20 -23.34 -0.86 12.69
CA ASP A 20 -24.05 0.25 12.04
C ASP A 20 -24.81 1.06 13.10
N GLU A 21 -24.57 2.38 13.15
CA GLU A 21 -25.15 3.26 14.17
C GLU A 21 -26.66 3.40 14.03
N THR A 22 -27.21 3.24 12.82
CA THR A 22 -28.63 3.42 12.53
C THR A 22 -29.43 2.17 12.85
N THR A 23 -28.92 1.00 12.45
CA THR A 23 -29.63 -0.28 12.55
C THR A 23 -29.13 -1.18 13.67
N GLY A 24 -27.94 -0.91 14.22
CA GLY A 24 -27.25 -1.78 15.17
C GLY A 24 -26.67 -3.04 14.54
N SER A 25 -26.67 -3.16 13.21
CA SER A 25 -26.14 -4.33 12.50
C SER A 25 -24.67 -4.56 12.82
N VAL A 26 -24.31 -5.78 13.21
CA VAL A 26 -22.93 -6.20 13.49
C VAL A 26 -22.16 -6.47 12.20
N ALA A 27 -22.85 -6.96 11.16
CA ALA A 27 -22.22 -7.18 9.85
C ALA A 27 -21.92 -5.84 9.16
N VAL A 28 -20.80 -5.78 8.45
CA VAL A 28 -20.44 -4.61 7.64
C VAL A 28 -21.42 -4.46 6.48
N PRO A 29 -22.12 -3.32 6.34
CA PRO A 29 -23.00 -3.09 5.19
C PRO A 29 -22.22 -3.07 3.87
N ILE A 30 -22.84 -3.55 2.80
CA ILE A 30 -22.30 -3.43 1.44
C ILE A 30 -22.83 -2.13 0.84
N HIS A 31 -21.98 -1.11 0.78
CA HIS A 31 -22.29 0.18 0.14
C HIS A 31 -22.07 0.10 -1.37
N GLN A 32 -23.05 -0.46 -2.09
CA GLN A 32 -23.00 -0.58 -3.55
C GLN A 32 -23.47 0.73 -4.20
N THR A 33 -22.61 1.73 -4.20
CA THR A 33 -22.86 3.05 -4.78
C THR A 33 -21.63 3.58 -5.53
N THR A 34 -21.86 4.48 -6.48
CA THR A 34 -20.76 5.18 -7.19
C THR A 34 -20.36 6.45 -6.49
N SER A 35 -21.32 7.24 -6.00
CA SER A 35 -21.14 8.60 -5.51
C SER A 35 -21.84 8.80 -4.18
N TYR A 36 -21.46 9.85 -3.49
CA TYR A 36 -22.03 10.27 -2.21
C TYR A 36 -22.55 11.70 -2.33
N GLN A 37 -23.61 11.99 -1.62
CA GLN A 37 -24.19 13.34 -1.58
C GLN A 37 -23.38 14.23 -0.64
N PHE A 38 -23.04 15.44 -1.10
CA PHE A 38 -22.46 16.49 -0.26
C PHE A 38 -23.56 17.27 0.45
N ASN A 39 -23.22 17.85 1.60
CA ASN A 39 -24.15 18.70 2.34
C ASN A 39 -24.43 20.00 1.54
N ASP A 40 -23.36 20.59 0.99
CA ASP A 40 -23.38 21.81 0.18
C ASP A 40 -22.08 21.91 -0.66
N THR A 41 -21.93 23.02 -1.38
CA THR A 41 -20.76 23.28 -2.23
C THR A 41 -19.47 23.49 -1.41
N ALA A 42 -19.58 24.07 -0.21
CA ALA A 42 -18.43 24.31 0.66
C ALA A 42 -17.87 22.96 1.18
N HIS A 43 -18.74 22.04 1.60
CA HIS A 43 -18.39 20.68 2.00
C HIS A 43 -17.70 19.94 0.84
N ALA A 44 -18.24 20.04 -0.38
CA ALA A 44 -17.59 19.44 -1.54
C ALA A 44 -16.17 20.01 -1.77
N ALA A 45 -16.02 21.34 -1.71
CA ALA A 45 -14.71 21.99 -1.88
C ALA A 45 -13.71 21.57 -0.80
N SER A 46 -14.14 21.41 0.46
CA SER A 46 -13.33 20.95 1.57
C SER A 46 -12.79 19.54 1.33
N LEU A 47 -13.64 18.60 0.92
CA LEU A 47 -13.26 17.22 0.61
C LEU A 47 -12.28 17.15 -0.57
N PHE A 48 -12.56 17.82 -1.68
CA PHE A 48 -11.67 17.84 -2.85
C PHE A 48 -10.35 18.58 -2.58
N GLY A 49 -10.37 19.56 -1.69
CA GLY A 49 -9.19 20.30 -1.24
C GLY A 49 -8.36 19.58 -0.19
N LEU A 50 -8.73 18.35 0.22
CA LEU A 50 -8.10 17.57 1.28
C LEU A 50 -8.06 18.31 2.64
N GLN A 51 -9.04 19.18 2.91
CA GLN A 51 -9.17 19.88 4.17
C GLN A 51 -9.92 19.05 5.22
N GLU A 52 -10.74 18.11 4.76
CA GLU A 52 -11.36 17.06 5.57
C GLU A 52 -11.42 15.73 4.79
N PHE A 53 -11.63 14.63 5.50
CA PHE A 53 -11.82 13.31 4.92
C PHE A 53 -13.29 12.92 4.95
N GLY A 54 -13.77 12.33 3.85
CA GLY A 54 -15.14 11.86 3.74
C GLY A 54 -15.40 11.14 2.42
N ASN A 55 -16.59 10.63 2.26
CA ASN A 55 -16.96 9.87 1.08
C ASN A 55 -17.28 10.80 -0.09
N ILE A 56 -16.59 10.62 -1.22
CA ILE A 56 -16.76 11.38 -2.45
C ILE A 56 -17.27 10.47 -3.57
N TYR A 57 -16.47 9.45 -3.87
CA TYR A 57 -16.67 8.55 -5.00
C TYR A 57 -16.03 7.20 -4.74
N THR A 58 -16.73 6.11 -5.01
CA THR A 58 -16.31 4.74 -4.63
C THR A 58 -14.94 4.34 -5.17
N ARG A 59 -14.50 4.84 -6.35
CA ARG A 59 -13.15 4.58 -6.84
C ARG A 59 -12.07 5.07 -5.86
N ILE A 60 -12.31 6.18 -5.16
CA ILE A 60 -11.34 6.78 -4.22
C ILE A 60 -11.53 6.20 -2.83
N MET A 61 -12.77 6.10 -2.35
CA MET A 61 -13.12 5.56 -1.04
C MET A 61 -14.51 4.94 -1.03
N ASN A 62 -14.67 3.87 -0.26
CA ASN A 62 -15.96 3.23 -0.03
C ASN A 62 -15.98 2.69 1.40
N PRO A 63 -17.05 2.91 2.20
CA PRO A 63 -17.10 2.47 3.60
C PRO A 63 -16.90 0.96 3.79
N THR A 64 -17.34 0.14 2.84
CA THR A 64 -17.12 -1.32 2.89
C THR A 64 -15.63 -1.66 2.73
N CYS A 65 -14.93 -1.03 1.78
CA CYS A 65 -13.49 -1.22 1.59
C CYS A 65 -12.69 -0.67 2.78
N ASP A 66 -13.13 0.46 3.33
CA ASP A 66 -12.46 1.13 4.44
C ASP A 66 -12.34 0.24 5.68
N VAL A 67 -13.35 -0.61 5.95
CA VAL A 67 -13.26 -1.58 7.05
C VAL A 67 -12.11 -2.57 6.85
N LEU A 68 -11.89 -3.09 5.64
CA LEU A 68 -10.75 -3.96 5.36
C LEU A 68 -9.43 -3.21 5.51
N GLU A 69 -9.36 -2.00 4.94
CA GLU A 69 -8.18 -1.15 4.97
C GLU A 69 -7.75 -0.86 6.41
N GLN A 70 -8.69 -0.45 7.27
CA GLN A 70 -8.44 -0.18 8.68
C GLN A 70 -8.10 -1.45 9.48
N ARG A 71 -8.78 -2.56 9.22
CA ARG A 71 -8.56 -3.83 9.93
C ARG A 71 -7.18 -4.38 9.66
N MET A 72 -6.79 -4.44 8.40
CA MET A 72 -5.46 -4.91 8.02
C MET A 72 -4.35 -3.95 8.45
N ALA A 73 -4.60 -2.63 8.39
CA ALA A 73 -3.66 -1.66 8.94
C ALA A 73 -3.44 -1.87 10.45
N ALA A 74 -4.52 -2.13 11.22
CA ALA A 74 -4.43 -2.41 12.65
C ALA A 74 -3.70 -3.73 12.96
N LEU A 75 -3.91 -4.77 12.15
CA LEU A 75 -3.24 -6.07 12.31
C LEU A 75 -1.73 -5.98 12.03
N ASP A 76 -1.35 -5.28 10.99
CA ASP A 76 0.06 -5.13 10.59
C ASP A 76 0.80 -4.00 11.33
N GLY A 77 0.06 -3.09 12.00
CA GLY A 77 0.65 -1.89 12.59
C GLY A 77 0.96 -0.81 11.56
N ALA A 78 0.22 -0.77 10.46
CA ALA A 78 0.33 0.26 9.43
C ALA A 78 -0.40 1.54 9.80
N ALA A 79 -0.01 2.67 9.18
CA ALA A 79 -0.68 3.96 9.32
C ALA A 79 -1.96 4.03 8.49
N ALA A 80 -2.00 3.40 7.31
CA ALA A 80 -3.16 3.40 6.43
C ALA A 80 -3.15 2.22 5.45
N GLY A 81 -4.31 1.89 4.88
CA GLY A 81 -4.52 0.85 3.89
C GLY A 81 -5.24 1.33 2.63
N LEU A 82 -5.08 0.59 1.53
CA LEU A 82 -5.76 0.80 0.26
C LEU A 82 -6.11 -0.54 -0.38
N ALA A 83 -7.40 -0.84 -0.46
CA ALA A 83 -7.91 -1.99 -1.18
C ALA A 83 -7.82 -1.78 -2.70
N VAL A 84 -7.39 -2.81 -3.41
CA VAL A 84 -7.25 -2.82 -4.88
C VAL A 84 -7.78 -4.13 -5.46
N SER A 85 -7.91 -4.21 -6.77
CA SER A 85 -8.60 -5.31 -7.44
C SER A 85 -7.88 -6.67 -7.39
N SER A 86 -6.57 -6.70 -7.14
CA SER A 86 -5.80 -7.95 -7.05
C SER A 86 -4.43 -7.72 -6.40
N GLY A 87 -3.76 -8.80 -5.99
CA GLY A 87 -2.37 -8.74 -5.55
C GLY A 87 -1.41 -8.24 -6.63
N GLN A 88 -1.64 -8.61 -7.90
CA GLN A 88 -0.84 -8.10 -9.02
C GLN A 88 -1.03 -6.60 -9.22
N THR A 89 -2.23 -6.07 -9.02
CA THR A 89 -2.48 -4.62 -8.99
C THR A 89 -1.76 -3.97 -7.81
N ALA A 90 -1.75 -4.60 -6.64
CA ALA A 90 -1.04 -4.09 -5.47
C ALA A 90 0.47 -3.97 -5.74
N SER A 91 1.10 -5.01 -6.29
CA SER A 91 2.52 -4.99 -6.64
C SER A 91 2.84 -3.95 -7.72
N ALA A 92 2.01 -3.86 -8.79
CA ALA A 92 2.22 -2.87 -9.86
C ALA A 92 2.10 -1.44 -9.36
N TYR A 93 1.02 -1.13 -8.64
CA TYR A 93 0.76 0.23 -8.16
C TYR A 93 1.76 0.68 -7.11
N SER A 94 2.23 -0.24 -6.26
CA SER A 94 3.25 0.09 -5.26
C SER A 94 4.55 0.59 -5.91
N ILE A 95 4.91 0.06 -7.07
CA ILE A 95 6.08 0.50 -7.82
C ILE A 95 5.80 1.76 -8.64
N GLN A 96 4.69 1.78 -9.40
CA GLN A 96 4.33 2.91 -10.25
C GLN A 96 4.10 4.21 -9.48
N ASN A 97 3.80 4.11 -8.19
CA ASN A 97 3.62 5.27 -7.31
C ASN A 97 4.93 6.04 -7.07
N VAL A 98 6.08 5.39 -7.16
CA VAL A 98 7.40 5.97 -6.88
C VAL A 98 8.35 5.97 -8.07
N ALA A 99 8.23 5.02 -9.01
CA ALA A 99 9.11 4.88 -10.16
C ALA A 99 8.39 5.30 -11.45
N ARG A 100 9.12 5.96 -12.34
CA ARG A 100 8.68 6.44 -13.65
C ARG A 100 9.61 5.91 -14.76
N ALA A 101 9.27 6.15 -16.02
CA ALA A 101 10.17 5.84 -17.14
C ALA A 101 11.56 6.47 -16.94
N GLY A 102 12.59 5.66 -17.07
CA GLY A 102 13.99 6.02 -16.81
C GLY A 102 14.48 5.74 -15.39
N ASP A 103 13.59 5.38 -14.46
CA ASP A 103 13.94 4.91 -13.12
C ASP A 103 14.18 3.40 -13.10
N ASN A 104 14.73 2.91 -11.97
CA ASN A 104 14.79 1.48 -11.69
C ASN A 104 14.36 1.14 -10.27
N ILE A 105 14.04 -0.15 -10.09
CA ILE A 105 13.89 -0.77 -8.77
C ILE A 105 14.83 -1.98 -8.66
N ILE A 106 15.15 -2.36 -7.45
CA ILE A 106 15.88 -3.59 -7.18
C ILE A 106 14.91 -4.58 -6.54
N SER A 107 14.81 -5.76 -7.13
CA SER A 107 13.89 -6.79 -6.70
C SER A 107 14.62 -8.06 -6.36
N SER A 108 14.14 -8.76 -5.32
CA SER A 108 14.50 -10.16 -5.13
C SER A 108 14.23 -10.96 -6.40
N SER A 109 15.13 -11.88 -6.76
CA SER A 109 14.88 -12.87 -7.82
C SER A 109 13.95 -14.01 -7.38
N HIS A 110 13.68 -14.11 -6.08
CA HIS A 110 12.77 -15.09 -5.50
C HIS A 110 11.39 -14.44 -5.33
N LEU A 111 10.52 -14.65 -6.31
CA LEU A 111 9.18 -14.08 -6.36
C LEU A 111 8.18 -15.11 -6.89
N TYR A 112 6.91 -14.85 -6.62
CA TYR A 112 5.81 -15.48 -7.34
C TYR A 112 5.97 -15.24 -8.85
N GLY A 113 5.74 -16.29 -9.65
CA GLY A 113 5.97 -16.23 -11.09
C GLY A 113 5.22 -15.12 -11.82
N GLY A 114 4.01 -14.78 -11.36
CA GLY A 114 3.24 -13.66 -11.90
C GLY A 114 3.92 -12.31 -11.65
N THR A 115 4.41 -12.07 -10.44
CA THR A 115 5.12 -10.84 -10.08
C THR A 115 6.46 -10.75 -10.83
N TYR A 116 7.19 -11.85 -10.91
CA TYR A 116 8.43 -11.90 -11.69
C TYR A 116 8.19 -11.49 -13.16
N ASN A 117 7.18 -12.07 -13.80
CA ASN A 117 6.86 -11.77 -15.20
C ASN A 117 6.36 -10.34 -15.37
N GLN A 118 5.53 -9.84 -14.47
CA GLN A 118 5.06 -8.45 -14.46
C GLN A 118 6.24 -7.47 -14.37
N PHE A 119 7.20 -7.72 -13.49
CA PHE A 119 8.37 -6.88 -13.31
C PHE A 119 9.33 -6.97 -14.49
N LYS A 120 9.59 -8.17 -14.96
CA LYS A 120 10.54 -8.41 -16.07
C LYS A 120 10.05 -7.84 -17.41
N ASN A 121 8.76 -7.87 -17.66
CA ASN A 121 8.18 -7.52 -18.95
C ASN A 121 7.35 -6.23 -18.89
N ASN A 122 6.27 -6.19 -18.10
CA ASN A 122 5.35 -5.04 -18.13
C ASN A 122 5.97 -3.74 -17.59
N LEU A 123 6.73 -3.78 -16.50
CA LEU A 123 7.41 -2.58 -16.01
C LEU A 123 8.49 -2.11 -16.99
N LYS A 124 9.17 -3.05 -17.64
CA LYS A 124 10.14 -2.70 -18.70
C LYS A 124 9.50 -1.98 -19.89
N GLU A 125 8.32 -2.43 -20.33
CA GLU A 125 7.54 -1.75 -21.38
C GLU A 125 7.11 -0.33 -20.97
N MET A 126 6.91 -0.10 -19.66
CA MET A 126 6.66 1.23 -19.09
C MET A 126 7.93 2.06 -18.91
N GLY A 127 9.10 1.55 -19.30
CA GLY A 127 10.38 2.23 -19.18
C GLY A 127 10.99 2.16 -17.77
N ILE A 128 10.48 1.31 -16.87
CA ILE A 128 11.02 1.08 -15.54
C ILE A 128 11.92 -0.16 -15.59
N GLU A 129 13.20 0.01 -15.31
CA GLU A 129 14.14 -1.11 -15.21
C GLU A 129 13.94 -1.86 -13.91
N VAL A 130 13.93 -3.21 -13.96
CA VAL A 130 13.96 -4.03 -12.74
C VAL A 130 15.25 -4.83 -12.70
N ARG A 131 16.04 -4.62 -11.65
CA ARG A 131 17.28 -5.34 -11.38
C ARG A 131 17.02 -6.44 -10.37
N PHE A 132 17.02 -7.68 -10.86
CA PHE A 132 16.83 -8.85 -10.00
C PHE A 132 18.15 -9.24 -9.33
N VAL A 133 18.12 -9.42 -8.01
CA VAL A 133 19.27 -9.83 -7.20
C VAL A 133 18.95 -11.09 -6.40
N ASP A 134 19.97 -11.85 -6.05
CA ASP A 134 19.84 -12.95 -5.10
C ASP A 134 19.62 -12.38 -3.69
N PRO A 135 18.47 -12.67 -3.05
CA PRO A 135 18.13 -12.12 -1.73
C PRO A 135 18.84 -12.81 -0.57
N THR A 136 19.62 -13.87 -0.82
CA THR A 136 20.36 -14.59 0.23
C THR A 136 21.49 -13.74 0.85
N ASP A 137 22.02 -12.78 0.10
CA ASP A 137 22.97 -11.78 0.58
C ASP A 137 22.33 -10.39 0.48
N PRO A 138 21.94 -9.75 1.59
CA PRO A 138 21.39 -8.39 1.62
C PRO A 138 22.26 -7.35 0.89
N ALA A 139 23.59 -7.52 0.92
CA ALA A 139 24.52 -6.61 0.23
C ALA A 139 24.31 -6.55 -1.29
N ASN A 140 23.66 -7.53 -1.89
CA ASN A 140 23.34 -7.51 -3.32
C ASN A 140 22.36 -6.39 -3.67
N PHE A 141 21.48 -5.99 -2.77
CA PHE A 141 20.59 -4.82 -2.96
C PHE A 141 21.42 -3.53 -3.01
N GLU A 142 22.39 -3.36 -2.11
CA GLU A 142 23.27 -2.19 -2.09
C GLU A 142 24.14 -2.12 -3.35
N LYS A 143 24.77 -3.24 -3.73
CA LYS A 143 25.63 -3.31 -4.94
C LYS A 143 24.90 -2.97 -6.24
N ALA A 144 23.58 -3.28 -6.33
CA ALA A 144 22.78 -2.99 -7.51
C ALA A 144 22.18 -1.57 -7.50
N THR A 145 22.27 -0.84 -6.38
CA THR A 145 21.70 0.50 -6.18
C THR A 145 22.45 1.55 -7.00
N ASN A 146 21.69 2.48 -7.59
CA ASN A 146 22.23 3.68 -8.22
C ASN A 146 21.28 4.88 -8.02
N ASP A 147 21.61 6.02 -8.64
CA ASP A 147 20.84 7.28 -8.49
C ASP A 147 19.40 7.19 -9.03
N LYS A 148 19.11 6.24 -9.90
CA LYS A 148 17.78 6.01 -10.48
C LYS A 148 16.95 5.00 -9.69
N THR A 149 17.50 4.40 -8.63
CA THR A 149 16.77 3.41 -7.82
C THR A 149 15.74 4.08 -6.93
N ARG A 150 14.45 3.67 -7.05
CA ARG A 150 13.31 4.27 -6.32
C ARG A 150 12.74 3.38 -5.22
N ALA A 151 12.85 2.07 -5.35
CA ALA A 151 12.35 1.12 -4.36
C ALA A 151 13.15 -0.18 -4.37
N TYR A 152 13.11 -0.89 -3.26
CA TYR A 152 13.42 -2.31 -3.15
C TYR A 152 12.12 -3.10 -3.06
N PHE A 153 12.08 -4.31 -3.63
CA PHE A 153 10.92 -5.19 -3.58
C PHE A 153 11.31 -6.63 -3.27
N ALA A 154 10.53 -7.28 -2.39
CA ALA A 154 10.70 -8.70 -2.08
C ALA A 154 9.38 -9.31 -1.57
N GLU A 155 9.33 -10.64 -1.46
CA GLU A 155 8.27 -11.38 -0.77
C GLU A 155 8.79 -11.90 0.56
N THR A 156 8.00 -11.83 1.62
CA THR A 156 8.36 -12.36 2.95
C THR A 156 8.72 -13.85 2.88
N LEU A 157 7.87 -14.62 2.23
CA LEU A 157 8.02 -16.05 1.92
C LEU A 157 7.67 -16.27 0.44
N PRO A 158 8.68 -16.26 -0.45
CA PRO A 158 8.45 -16.33 -1.89
C PRO A 158 7.93 -17.71 -2.34
N ASN A 159 6.92 -17.69 -3.19
CA ASN A 159 6.41 -18.88 -3.83
C ASN A 159 7.20 -19.15 -5.15
N PRO A 160 7.85 -20.31 -5.34
CA PRO A 160 7.76 -21.54 -4.54
C PRO A 160 8.94 -21.77 -3.57
N LYS A 161 9.91 -20.87 -3.50
CA LYS A 161 11.16 -21.15 -2.77
C LYS A 161 11.03 -21.17 -1.24
N LEU A 162 10.06 -20.46 -0.68
CA LEU A 162 9.75 -20.40 0.76
C LEU A 162 10.95 -19.98 1.66
N GLN A 163 11.94 -19.34 1.08
CA GLN A 163 13.09 -18.84 1.81
C GLN A 163 12.74 -17.53 2.50
N VAL A 164 12.88 -17.47 3.81
CA VAL A 164 12.61 -16.25 4.59
C VAL A 164 13.49 -15.11 4.10
N PHE A 165 12.88 -13.99 3.75
CA PHE A 165 13.58 -12.80 3.28
C PHE A 165 14.11 -11.99 4.46
N PRO A 166 15.37 -11.49 4.42
CA PRO A 166 16.00 -10.71 5.49
C PRO A 166 15.49 -9.24 5.47
N ILE A 167 14.25 -9.03 5.91
CA ILE A 167 13.56 -7.71 5.83
C ILE A 167 14.37 -6.63 6.54
N GLY A 168 14.85 -6.89 7.75
CA GLY A 168 15.52 -5.90 8.60
C GLY A 168 16.79 -5.37 7.95
N GLU A 169 17.63 -6.25 7.47
CA GLU A 169 18.93 -5.92 6.87
C GLU A 169 18.75 -5.14 5.56
N VAL A 170 17.82 -5.57 4.71
CA VAL A 170 17.55 -4.87 3.42
C VAL A 170 16.84 -3.53 3.66
N ALA A 171 15.94 -3.44 4.63
CA ALA A 171 15.29 -2.18 5.00
C ALA A 171 16.31 -1.17 5.54
N GLU A 172 17.29 -1.61 6.33
CA GLU A 172 18.36 -0.74 6.83
C GLU A 172 19.22 -0.19 5.69
N ILE A 173 19.61 -1.06 4.75
CA ILE A 173 20.32 -0.64 3.53
C ILE A 173 19.50 0.39 2.78
N GLY A 174 18.21 0.13 2.56
CA GLY A 174 17.33 1.06 1.88
C GLY A 174 17.25 2.43 2.55
N ARG A 175 17.12 2.47 3.88
CA ARG A 175 17.08 3.73 4.64
C ARG A 175 18.36 4.56 4.49
N LYS A 176 19.53 3.92 4.48
CA LYS A 176 20.82 4.62 4.25
C LYS A 176 20.84 5.35 2.92
N HIS A 177 20.17 4.80 1.91
CA HIS A 177 20.11 5.34 0.56
C HIS A 177 18.84 6.14 0.26
N GLY A 178 17.91 6.33 1.21
CA GLY A 178 16.61 6.96 0.99
C GLY A 178 15.68 6.16 0.07
N ILE A 179 15.81 4.83 0.09
CA ILE A 179 15.04 3.89 -0.74
C ILE A 179 14.09 3.08 0.14
N PRO A 180 12.76 3.13 -0.08
CA PRO A 180 11.81 2.31 0.66
C PRO A 180 11.91 0.84 0.28
N LEU A 181 11.75 -0.04 1.27
CA LEU A 181 11.52 -1.45 1.03
C LEU A 181 10.02 -1.74 0.98
N ILE A 182 9.57 -2.32 -0.12
CA ILE A 182 8.20 -2.81 -0.34
C ILE A 182 8.21 -4.33 -0.23
N VAL A 183 7.36 -4.88 0.63
CA VAL A 183 7.31 -6.32 0.90
C VAL A 183 5.92 -6.88 0.57
N ASP A 184 5.87 -7.88 -0.31
CA ASP A 184 4.66 -8.68 -0.47
C ASP A 184 4.60 -9.73 0.66
N ASN A 185 3.64 -9.54 1.56
CA ASN A 185 3.44 -10.40 2.72
C ASN A 185 2.26 -11.37 2.55
N THR A 186 1.89 -11.68 1.32
CA THR A 186 0.73 -12.54 1.01
C THR A 186 0.81 -13.91 1.67
N ALA A 187 2.00 -14.49 1.79
CA ALA A 187 2.17 -15.85 2.36
C ALA A 187 2.26 -15.88 3.90
N ALA A 188 2.39 -14.71 4.56
CA ALA A 188 2.57 -14.65 6.01
C ALA A 188 1.74 -13.55 6.71
N PRO A 189 0.44 -13.32 6.32
CA PRO A 189 -0.37 -12.32 7.00
C PRO A 189 -0.50 -12.72 8.48
N VAL A 190 -0.43 -11.71 9.38
CA VAL A 190 -0.52 -11.89 10.82
C VAL A 190 0.69 -12.62 11.45
N LEU A 191 1.31 -13.56 10.74
CA LEU A 191 2.49 -14.31 11.21
C LEU A 191 3.77 -13.47 11.18
N CYS A 192 3.89 -12.59 10.19
CA CYS A 192 4.96 -11.61 10.08
C CYS A 192 4.34 -10.23 9.93
N ARG A 193 4.88 -9.25 10.67
CA ARG A 193 4.56 -7.83 10.53
C ARG A 193 5.79 -7.12 9.96
N PRO A 194 5.89 -6.97 8.62
CA PRO A 194 7.09 -6.42 7.99
C PRO A 194 7.46 -5.01 8.45
N PHE A 195 6.48 -4.22 8.93
CA PHE A 195 6.73 -2.87 9.47
C PHE A 195 7.57 -2.89 10.74
N ASP A 196 7.43 -3.91 11.60
CA ASP A 196 8.24 -4.08 12.81
C ASP A 196 9.72 -4.36 12.45
N HIS A 197 9.98 -4.80 11.22
CA HIS A 197 11.30 -5.06 10.67
C HIS A 197 11.79 -3.97 9.70
N GLY A 198 11.02 -2.90 9.53
CA GLY A 198 11.45 -1.72 8.79
C GLY A 198 11.01 -1.63 7.34
N ALA A 199 10.15 -2.49 6.85
CA ALA A 199 9.48 -2.27 5.57
C ALA A 199 8.73 -0.92 5.59
N ALA A 200 8.70 -0.23 4.45
CA ALA A 200 7.97 1.02 4.29
C ALA A 200 6.53 0.79 3.83
N VAL A 201 6.35 -0.20 2.97
CA VAL A 201 5.06 -0.55 2.34
C VAL A 201 4.92 -2.06 2.33
N THR A 202 3.73 -2.57 2.60
CA THR A 202 3.39 -3.98 2.36
C THR A 202 2.31 -4.12 1.31
N THR A 203 2.38 -5.20 0.54
CA THR A 203 1.34 -5.59 -0.41
C THR A 203 0.79 -6.97 -0.09
N TYR A 204 -0.46 -7.20 -0.46
CA TYR A 204 -1.14 -8.47 -0.25
C TYR A 204 -2.00 -8.85 -1.45
N SER A 205 -1.98 -10.11 -1.82
CA SER A 205 -3.10 -10.73 -2.52
C SER A 205 -4.13 -11.18 -1.48
N THR A 206 -5.18 -10.39 -1.28
CA THR A 206 -6.27 -10.78 -0.35
C THR A 206 -7.04 -12.01 -0.85
N THR A 207 -6.83 -12.40 -2.12
CA THR A 207 -7.30 -13.64 -2.72
C THR A 207 -6.89 -14.89 -1.94
N LYS A 208 -5.77 -14.84 -1.21
CA LYS A 208 -5.14 -15.98 -0.55
C LYS A 208 -5.62 -16.13 0.89
N TYR A 209 -4.72 -16.03 1.87
CA TYR A 209 -5.03 -16.29 3.27
C TYR A 209 -5.99 -15.29 3.91
N ILE A 210 -5.98 -14.02 3.46
CA ILE A 210 -6.90 -13.00 3.99
C ILE A 210 -8.35 -13.32 3.59
N GLY A 211 -8.63 -13.64 2.32
CA GLY A 211 -9.95 -14.05 1.87
C GLY A 211 -10.32 -15.45 2.32
N GLY A 212 -9.36 -16.38 2.35
CA GLY A 212 -9.43 -17.71 2.98
C GLY A 212 -10.32 -18.76 2.30
N HIS A 213 -11.23 -18.34 1.43
CA HIS A 213 -12.29 -19.24 0.90
C HIS A 213 -12.13 -19.59 -0.60
N GLY A 214 -11.16 -18.97 -1.30
CA GLY A 214 -10.94 -19.21 -2.74
C GLY A 214 -12.07 -18.72 -3.65
N THR A 215 -12.93 -17.83 -3.17
CA THR A 215 -14.14 -17.37 -3.88
C THR A 215 -13.97 -16.01 -4.54
N THR A 216 -12.98 -15.22 -4.13
CA THR A 216 -12.85 -13.81 -4.56
C THR A 216 -11.41 -13.42 -4.82
N ILE A 217 -11.23 -12.50 -5.77
CA ILE A 217 -9.94 -11.89 -6.10
C ILE A 217 -9.89 -10.51 -5.46
N GLY A 218 -8.76 -10.19 -4.82
CA GLY A 218 -8.53 -8.87 -4.25
C GLY A 218 -7.07 -8.62 -3.92
N GLY A 219 -6.75 -7.38 -3.63
CA GLY A 219 -5.42 -6.95 -3.21
C GLY A 219 -5.49 -5.84 -2.18
N LEU A 220 -4.37 -5.60 -1.53
CA LEU A 220 -4.24 -4.56 -0.52
C LEU A 220 -2.82 -3.99 -0.52
N ILE A 221 -2.71 -2.69 -0.30
CA ILE A 221 -1.45 -1.98 -0.06
C ILE A 221 -1.56 -1.32 1.30
N LEU A 222 -0.57 -1.50 2.16
CA LEU A 222 -0.47 -0.82 3.45
C LEU A 222 0.75 0.09 3.46
N ASP A 223 0.59 1.29 4.01
CA ASP A 223 1.67 2.25 4.26
C ASP A 223 2.01 2.23 5.75
N GLY A 224 3.27 1.92 6.07
CA GLY A 224 3.73 1.83 7.45
C GLY A 224 3.78 3.18 8.15
N GLY A 225 3.85 4.29 7.42
CA GLY A 225 4.06 5.63 7.97
C GLY A 225 5.42 5.81 8.65
N ASN A 226 6.33 4.87 8.45
CA ASN A 226 7.63 4.77 9.12
C ASN A 226 8.84 5.10 8.23
N PHE A 227 8.60 5.47 6.97
CA PHE A 227 9.63 5.89 6.02
C PHE A 227 9.60 7.41 5.84
N ASP A 228 10.73 8.05 6.05
CA ASP A 228 10.87 9.52 5.93
C ASP A 228 11.08 9.92 4.47
N TRP A 229 9.97 10.12 3.75
CA TRP A 229 9.97 10.54 2.33
C TRP A 229 10.64 11.90 2.15
N GLY A 230 10.42 12.84 3.09
CA GLY A 230 10.97 14.19 3.03
C GLY A 230 12.49 14.19 3.18
N LYS A 231 13.05 13.37 4.08
CA LYS A 231 14.50 13.21 4.25
C LYS A 231 15.13 12.54 3.02
N ALA A 232 14.45 11.61 2.38
CA ALA A 232 14.91 11.01 1.13
C ALA A 232 15.04 12.06 0.00
N GLY A 233 14.18 13.08 0.01
CA GLY A 233 14.26 14.26 -0.83
C GLY A 233 13.89 14.05 -2.30
N ALA A 234 13.86 15.14 -3.06
CA ALA A 234 13.45 15.15 -4.47
C ALA A 234 14.39 14.34 -5.38
N ASP A 235 15.68 14.33 -5.07
CA ASP A 235 16.67 13.59 -5.88
C ASP A 235 16.43 12.08 -5.82
N ARG A 236 16.06 11.58 -4.67
CA ARG A 236 15.85 10.15 -4.45
C ARG A 236 14.39 9.73 -4.61
N GLN A 237 13.44 10.54 -4.11
CA GLN A 237 12.00 10.27 -4.16
C GLN A 237 11.22 11.45 -4.78
N PRO A 238 11.45 11.74 -6.09
CA PRO A 238 10.81 12.89 -6.75
C PRO A 238 9.27 12.78 -6.76
N ALA A 239 8.72 11.57 -6.82
CA ALA A 239 7.28 11.37 -6.87
C ALA A 239 6.52 11.94 -5.66
N LEU A 240 7.16 12.03 -4.48
CA LEU A 240 6.57 12.56 -3.25
C LEU A 240 7.07 13.98 -2.93
N ASN A 241 8.19 14.42 -3.50
CA ASN A 241 8.90 15.63 -3.12
C ASN A 241 8.97 16.69 -4.24
N THR A 242 8.26 16.50 -5.35
CA THR A 242 8.13 17.51 -6.42
C THR A 242 6.64 17.77 -6.70
N PRO A 243 6.30 18.96 -7.27
CA PRO A 243 4.93 19.28 -7.63
C PRO A 243 4.31 18.21 -8.54
N ASP A 244 3.14 17.68 -8.15
CA ASP A 244 2.41 16.68 -8.92
C ASP A 244 1.37 17.34 -9.84
N PRO A 245 1.57 17.32 -11.17
CA PRO A 245 0.63 17.92 -12.10
C PRO A 245 -0.73 17.22 -12.12
N CYS A 246 -0.80 15.95 -11.66
CA CYS A 246 -2.06 15.21 -11.58
C CYS A 246 -2.96 15.70 -10.44
N TYR A 247 -2.43 16.48 -9.50
CA TYR A 247 -3.17 17.01 -8.36
C TYR A 247 -2.82 18.47 -8.07
N GLY A 248 -2.99 19.34 -9.07
CA GLY A 248 -2.85 20.79 -8.90
C GLY A 248 -1.47 21.27 -8.43
N GLY A 249 -0.40 20.49 -8.63
CA GLY A 249 0.95 20.86 -8.22
C GLY A 249 1.27 20.57 -6.75
N VAL A 250 0.47 19.75 -6.07
CA VAL A 250 0.74 19.34 -4.68
C VAL A 250 2.09 18.64 -4.58
N VAL A 251 2.88 19.00 -3.60
CA VAL A 251 4.05 18.25 -3.11
C VAL A 251 3.57 17.37 -1.96
N TRP A 252 3.48 16.06 -2.20
CA TRP A 252 2.76 15.14 -1.33
C TRP A 252 3.34 15.06 0.09
N ASP A 253 4.66 14.96 0.24
CA ASP A 253 5.28 14.93 1.57
C ASP A 253 5.05 16.24 2.33
N GLU A 254 5.17 17.38 1.65
CA GLU A 254 4.93 18.68 2.26
C GLU A 254 3.47 18.85 2.69
N GLN A 255 2.52 18.55 1.80
CA GLN A 255 1.11 18.76 2.07
C GLN A 255 0.59 17.76 3.11
N VAL A 256 0.87 16.48 2.94
CA VAL A 256 0.28 15.42 3.77
C VAL A 256 1.07 15.20 5.05
N THR A 257 2.38 15.01 4.96
CA THR A 257 3.18 14.69 6.13
C THR A 257 3.45 15.92 7.00
N LYS A 258 3.88 17.04 6.40
CA LYS A 258 4.29 18.22 7.18
C LYS A 258 3.12 19.11 7.56
N ASN A 259 2.23 19.47 6.60
CA ASN A 259 1.15 20.42 6.87
C ASN A 259 -0.04 19.75 7.56
N MET A 260 -0.43 18.53 7.15
CA MET A 260 -1.57 17.81 7.75
C MET A 260 -1.15 16.91 8.93
N GLY A 261 0.15 16.64 9.12
CA GLY A 261 0.66 15.74 10.17
C GLY A 261 0.31 14.27 9.98
N LEU A 262 0.04 13.84 8.73
CA LEU A 262 -0.40 12.49 8.42
C LEU A 262 0.75 11.66 7.84
N PRO A 263 1.08 10.48 8.41
CA PRO A 263 2.27 9.72 8.03
C PRO A 263 2.07 8.83 6.79
N PHE A 264 1.06 9.08 5.94
CA PHE A 264 0.72 8.23 4.80
C PHE A 264 0.60 8.99 3.46
N ALA A 265 1.52 9.93 3.21
CA ALA A 265 1.59 10.67 1.96
C ALA A 265 1.70 9.76 0.72
N TYR A 266 2.46 8.67 0.82
CA TYR A 266 2.60 7.67 -0.24
C TYR A 266 1.25 7.06 -0.62
N LEU A 267 0.47 6.61 0.36
CA LEU A 267 -0.80 5.95 0.11
C LEU A 267 -1.87 6.93 -0.37
N LEU A 268 -1.91 8.15 0.18
CA LEU A 268 -2.87 9.16 -0.25
C LEU A 268 -2.65 9.58 -1.70
N LYS A 269 -1.38 9.78 -2.10
CA LYS A 269 -1.03 10.01 -3.50
C LYS A 269 -1.53 8.88 -4.40
N LEU A 270 -1.25 7.63 -4.04
CA LEU A 270 -1.67 6.47 -4.81
C LEU A 270 -3.19 6.43 -4.97
N ARG A 271 -3.93 6.63 -3.88
CA ARG A 271 -5.40 6.62 -3.84
C ARG A 271 -6.01 7.67 -4.76
N THR A 272 -5.46 8.87 -4.77
CA THR A 272 -6.04 10.00 -5.50
C THR A 272 -5.61 10.08 -6.96
N THR A 273 -4.37 9.69 -7.29
CA THR A 273 -3.82 9.90 -8.63
C THR A 273 -3.73 8.64 -9.49
N LEU A 274 -3.38 7.50 -8.89
CA LEU A 274 -3.05 6.28 -9.64
C LEU A 274 -4.15 5.22 -9.61
N LEU A 275 -4.93 5.15 -8.54
CA LEU A 275 -5.98 4.14 -8.36
C LEU A 275 -7.03 4.21 -9.47
N ARG A 276 -7.17 3.12 -10.25
CA ARG A 276 -8.05 3.09 -11.42
C ARG A 276 -9.17 2.06 -11.34
N ALA A 277 -8.91 0.90 -10.75
CA ALA A 277 -9.84 -0.21 -10.73
C ALA A 277 -10.08 -0.71 -9.32
N VAL A 278 -11.34 -0.60 -8.89
CA VAL A 278 -11.87 -1.15 -7.64
C VAL A 278 -13.22 -1.83 -7.84
N SER A 279 -13.58 -2.16 -9.08
CA SER A 279 -14.96 -2.44 -9.50
C SER A 279 -15.70 -3.50 -8.67
N TYR A 280 -15.01 -4.41 -7.99
CA TYR A 280 -15.62 -5.40 -7.10
C TYR A 280 -14.98 -5.46 -5.72
N THR A 281 -14.04 -4.58 -5.41
CA THR A 281 -13.31 -4.64 -4.15
C THR A 281 -14.25 -4.53 -2.95
N HIS A 282 -15.30 -3.70 -3.04
CA HIS A 282 -16.33 -3.55 -2.02
C HIS A 282 -17.32 -4.73 -1.93
N LEU A 283 -17.42 -5.54 -2.98
CA LEU A 283 -18.25 -6.75 -3.00
C LEU A 283 -17.49 -8.01 -2.51
N THR A 284 -16.17 -7.96 -2.51
CA THR A 284 -15.31 -9.10 -2.19
C THR A 284 -14.86 -9.13 -0.74
N LEU A 285 -15.39 -8.26 0.10
CA LEU A 285 -15.05 -8.11 1.50
C LEU A 285 -16.19 -8.45 2.42
N PRO A 286 -15.95 -8.64 3.64
CA PRO A 286 -14.93 -9.34 4.39
C PRO A 286 -15.48 -10.64 4.91
N THR A 287 -14.86 -11.69 4.61
CA THR A 287 -15.09 -12.96 5.30
C THR A 287 -13.89 -13.30 6.18
N ILE A 288 -13.54 -12.39 7.06
CA ILE A 288 -12.63 -12.70 8.17
C ILE A 288 -13.43 -12.57 9.46
#